data_e44e694bcb18f931e2f7899e956d47fb
#
_entry.id   e44e694bcb18f931e2f7899e956d47fb
#
_cell.length_a   1.000
_cell.length_b   1.000
_cell.length_c   1.000
_cell.angle_alpha   90.00
_cell.angle_beta   90.00
_cell.angle_gamma   90.00
#
_symmetry.space_group_name_H-M   'P 1'
#
loop_
_entity.id
_entity.type
_entity.pdbx_description
1 polymer ?
#
loop_
_entity_poly.entity_id
_entity_poly.type
_entity_poly.pdbx_seq_one_letter_code
_entity_poly.pdbx_strand_id
1 'polypeptide(L)'
;MGQVGLRVAKTRAMIGRLGFPWRAAAVPSGVAPAPLSHRLGADYDTDWARRYPARLARAAIVEGIMRPAMSAIASPNRRGLDRLDDLDGAVVFVANHHSHADTPLLLTSIPDPWRHRLLVGAAADYFFGNRVSGAVAALAIGAVPIERNRVGRRSADMARGLVEDGWSILLYPEGGRSPDGWGQEFRGGAAFLAIRCKVPVVPIHLQGTGRILRKGRTLPRPSRTTVTFGDPLVAAEGENARAFAIRLQAAVAALGDEATSDWWQARQRAHAGTSPGLTGPDVGAWRRAWALGHRDRRSRRKRRRWPEL
;
A
#
# COMPACT_ATOMS: atom_id res chain seq x y z
N MET A 1 19.75 24.85 27.55
CA MET A 1 18.56 23.96 27.43
C MET A 1 17.23 24.56 27.94
N GLY A 2 17.06 25.86 28.03
CA GLY A 2 15.95 26.51 28.74
C GLY A 2 14.82 27.09 27.87
N GLN A 3 15.07 27.52 26.64
CA GLN A 3 14.07 28.31 25.89
C GLN A 3 13.12 27.49 25.01
N VAL A 4 13.53 26.33 24.51
CA VAL A 4 12.68 25.48 23.65
C VAL A 4 11.60 24.77 24.48
N GLY A 5 11.96 24.32 25.69
CA GLY A 5 11.01 23.69 26.60
C GLY A 5 9.90 24.66 27.07
N LEU A 6 10.22 25.92 27.26
CA LEU A 6 9.25 26.95 27.69
C LEU A 6 8.24 27.33 26.59
N ARG A 7 8.67 27.32 25.32
CA ARG A 7 7.78 27.56 24.16
C ARG A 7 6.82 26.42 23.93
N VAL A 8 7.28 25.17 24.03
CA VAL A 8 6.41 23.98 23.89
C VAL A 8 5.38 23.91 25.02
N ALA A 9 5.77 24.25 26.26
CA ALA A 9 4.84 24.31 27.40
C ALA A 9 3.78 25.42 27.24
N LYS A 10 4.18 26.61 26.77
CA LYS A 10 3.24 27.72 26.49
C LYS A 10 2.27 27.37 25.35
N THR A 11 2.72 26.74 24.28
CA THR A 11 1.84 26.31 23.18
C THR A 11 0.87 25.24 23.63
N ARG A 12 1.29 24.28 24.47
CA ARG A 12 0.39 23.29 25.07
C ARG A 12 -0.65 23.92 26.01
N ALA A 13 -0.26 24.92 26.79
CA ALA A 13 -1.18 25.66 27.67
C ALA A 13 -2.17 26.54 26.89
N MET A 14 -1.77 27.06 25.74
CA MET A 14 -2.64 27.89 24.88
C MET A 14 -3.67 27.02 24.14
N ILE A 15 -3.25 25.84 23.61
CA ILE A 15 -4.17 24.85 23.01
C ILE A 15 -5.14 24.31 24.06
N GLY A 16 -4.70 24.18 25.31
CA GLY A 16 -5.54 23.81 26.44
C GLY A 16 -6.66 24.79 26.79
N ARG A 17 -6.61 26.04 26.32
CA ARG A 17 -7.63 27.10 26.54
C ARG A 17 -8.61 27.27 25.38
N LEU A 18 -8.38 26.62 24.24
CA LEU A 18 -9.29 26.64 23.09
C LEU A 18 -10.51 25.75 23.41
N GLY A 19 -11.71 26.34 23.32
CA GLY A 19 -12.98 25.62 23.46
C GLY A 19 -13.33 24.76 22.24
N PHE A 20 -14.61 24.37 22.12
CA PHE A 20 -15.13 23.72 20.91
C PHE A 20 -14.79 24.56 19.65
N PRO A 21 -14.36 23.98 18.50
CA PRO A 21 -14.34 22.56 18.20
C PRO A 21 -13.01 21.83 18.56
N TRP A 22 -12.09 22.49 19.25
CA TRP A 22 -10.75 21.97 19.56
C TRP A 22 -10.73 21.06 20.80
N ARG A 23 -11.79 21.10 21.61
CA ARG A 23 -12.03 20.19 22.74
C ARG A 23 -13.31 19.39 22.54
N ALA A 24 -13.34 18.19 23.06
CA ALA A 24 -14.58 17.43 23.19
C ALA A 24 -15.61 18.26 23.97
N ALA A 25 -16.88 18.16 23.59
CA ALA A 25 -17.98 18.80 24.33
C ALA A 25 -17.92 18.41 25.81
N ALA A 26 -18.22 19.35 26.71
CA ALA A 26 -18.27 19.06 28.14
C ALA A 26 -19.33 17.97 28.41
N VAL A 27 -18.95 16.93 29.12
CA VAL A 27 -19.90 15.89 29.54
C VAL A 27 -20.62 16.42 30.79
N PRO A 28 -21.95 16.38 30.84
CA PRO A 28 -22.70 16.80 32.02
C PRO A 28 -22.28 16.02 33.26
N SER A 29 -22.28 16.67 34.42
CA SER A 29 -22.00 16.02 35.71
C SER A 29 -22.99 14.87 35.95
N GLY A 30 -22.50 13.70 36.31
CA GLY A 30 -23.30 12.49 36.51
C GLY A 30 -23.42 11.56 35.28
N VAL A 31 -22.94 11.98 34.11
CA VAL A 31 -22.84 11.08 32.94
C VAL A 31 -21.40 10.58 32.83
N ALA A 32 -21.22 9.28 32.94
CA ALA A 32 -19.91 8.67 32.67
C ALA A 32 -19.57 8.94 31.19
N PRO A 33 -18.42 9.60 30.88
CA PRO A 33 -18.01 9.77 29.50
C PRO A 33 -17.91 8.37 28.86
N ALA A 34 -18.52 8.20 27.68
CA ALA A 34 -18.35 7.00 26.90
C ALA A 34 -16.85 6.74 26.77
N PRO A 35 -16.37 5.52 27.07
CA PRO A 35 -14.97 5.20 26.93
C PRO A 35 -14.57 5.61 25.49
N LEU A 36 -13.57 6.47 25.39
CA LEU A 36 -13.00 6.83 24.10
C LEU A 36 -12.53 5.51 23.47
N SER A 37 -13.38 4.90 22.67
CA SER A 37 -13.01 3.73 21.90
C SER A 37 -11.92 4.22 20.94
N HIS A 38 -10.67 4.01 21.34
CA HIS A 38 -9.53 4.26 20.49
C HIS A 38 -9.57 3.19 19.40
N ARG A 39 -10.36 3.46 18.37
CA ARG A 39 -10.41 2.62 17.18
C ARG A 39 -9.04 2.71 16.51
N LEU A 40 -8.21 1.72 16.76
CA LEU A 40 -6.89 1.53 16.17
C LEU A 40 -6.91 0.25 15.33
N GLY A 41 -5.88 0.07 14.51
CA GLY A 41 -5.81 -1.09 13.63
C GLY A 41 -6.84 -1.03 12.51
N ALA A 42 -7.58 -2.11 12.30
CA ALA A 42 -8.59 -2.22 11.24
C ALA A 42 -9.79 -1.27 11.43
N ASP A 43 -10.05 -0.83 12.65
CA ASP A 43 -11.16 0.07 12.99
C ASP A 43 -10.82 1.55 12.93
N TYR A 44 -9.60 1.91 12.49
CA TYR A 44 -9.17 3.29 12.39
C TYR A 44 -10.00 4.03 11.33
N ASP A 45 -10.62 5.16 11.73
CA ASP A 45 -11.40 5.99 10.83
C ASP A 45 -10.50 6.83 9.92
N THR A 46 -10.63 6.64 8.61
CA THR A 46 -9.91 7.39 7.57
C THR A 46 -10.82 8.27 6.73
N ASP A 47 -12.12 8.41 7.05
CA ASP A 47 -13.10 9.14 6.25
C ASP A 47 -12.74 10.62 6.11
N TRP A 48 -12.22 11.21 7.18
CA TRP A 48 -11.75 12.59 7.17
C TRP A 48 -10.68 12.87 6.12
N ALA A 49 -9.82 11.87 5.80
CA ALA A 49 -8.74 12.01 4.84
C ALA A 49 -9.22 12.01 3.37
N ARG A 50 -10.49 11.70 3.13
CA ARG A 50 -11.16 11.75 1.81
C ARG A 50 -11.95 13.03 1.58
N ARG A 51 -12.13 13.84 2.62
CA ARG A 51 -12.81 15.15 2.52
C ARG A 51 -11.96 16.14 1.73
N TYR A 52 -12.62 17.10 1.09
CA TYR A 52 -11.98 18.05 0.17
C TYR A 52 -10.71 18.71 0.73
N PRO A 53 -10.68 19.28 1.94
CA PRO A 53 -9.47 19.94 2.48
C PRO A 53 -8.29 18.97 2.63
N ALA A 54 -8.54 17.74 3.09
CA ALA A 54 -7.49 16.72 3.23
C ALA A 54 -6.99 16.22 1.87
N ARG A 55 -7.85 16.17 0.86
CA ARG A 55 -7.47 15.83 -0.52
C ARG A 55 -6.56 16.88 -1.13
N LEU A 56 -6.85 18.17 -0.92
CA LEU A 56 -5.98 19.26 -1.36
C LEU A 56 -4.61 19.20 -0.68
N ALA A 57 -4.59 18.98 0.64
CA ALA A 57 -3.33 18.81 1.38
C ALA A 57 -2.52 17.60 0.84
N ARG A 58 -3.20 16.48 0.55
CA ARG A 58 -2.55 15.31 -0.06
C ARG A 58 -2.02 15.62 -1.46
N ALA A 59 -2.78 16.30 -2.30
CA ALA A 59 -2.33 16.70 -3.63
C ALA A 59 -1.07 17.58 -3.54
N ALA A 60 -1.04 18.54 -2.62
CA ALA A 60 0.15 19.37 -2.38
C ALA A 60 1.36 18.52 -1.90
N ILE A 61 1.15 17.53 -1.04
CA ILE A 61 2.20 16.61 -0.59
C ILE A 61 2.70 15.75 -1.76
N VAL A 62 1.81 15.19 -2.56
CA VAL A 62 2.17 14.31 -3.68
C VAL A 62 2.91 15.10 -4.77
N GLU A 63 2.39 16.23 -5.21
CA GLU A 63 2.97 17.00 -6.31
C GLU A 63 4.16 17.85 -5.86
N GLY A 64 4.09 18.47 -4.68
CA GLY A 64 5.13 19.39 -4.19
C GLY A 64 6.31 18.72 -3.47
N ILE A 65 6.10 17.55 -2.86
CA ILE A 65 7.13 16.87 -2.07
C ILE A 65 7.48 15.51 -2.66
N MET A 66 6.48 14.61 -2.83
CA MET A 66 6.77 13.23 -3.23
C MET A 66 7.30 13.15 -4.67
N ARG A 67 6.70 13.91 -5.59
CA ARG A 67 7.09 13.89 -7.01
C ARG A 67 8.53 14.33 -7.23
N PRO A 68 9.00 15.49 -6.76
CA PRO A 68 10.41 15.87 -6.88
C PRO A 68 11.34 14.91 -6.11
N ALA A 69 10.95 14.44 -4.92
CA ALA A 69 11.75 13.47 -4.19
C ALA A 69 11.90 12.13 -4.95
N MET A 70 10.81 11.60 -5.51
CA MET A 70 10.87 10.36 -6.29
C MET A 70 11.60 10.56 -7.61
N SER A 71 11.49 11.71 -8.26
CA SER A 71 12.27 12.02 -9.46
C SER A 71 13.77 12.00 -9.17
N ALA A 72 14.20 12.58 -8.04
CA ALA A 72 15.62 12.62 -7.65
C ALA A 72 16.15 11.25 -7.18
N ILE A 73 15.37 10.50 -6.36
CA ILE A 73 15.83 9.28 -5.71
C ILE A 73 15.62 8.05 -6.59
N ALA A 74 14.52 7.99 -7.34
CA ALA A 74 14.09 6.81 -8.09
C ALA A 74 14.31 6.95 -9.60
N SER A 75 14.47 8.16 -10.14
CA SER A 75 14.60 8.42 -11.59
C SER A 75 13.68 7.52 -12.43
N PRO A 76 12.34 7.60 -12.23
CA PRO A 76 11.42 6.60 -12.72
C PRO A 76 11.25 6.61 -14.24
N ASN A 77 11.46 5.46 -14.87
CA ASN A 77 11.05 5.21 -16.25
C ASN A 77 9.66 4.55 -16.24
N ARG A 78 8.67 5.23 -16.83
CA ARG A 78 7.27 4.77 -16.88
C ARG A 78 6.99 4.21 -18.26
N ARG A 79 6.44 2.98 -18.33
CA ARG A 79 6.13 2.27 -19.56
C ARG A 79 4.69 1.77 -19.53
N GLY A 80 4.05 1.66 -20.69
CA GLY A 80 2.70 1.09 -20.81
C GLY A 80 1.60 1.98 -20.27
N LEU A 81 1.79 3.30 -20.19
CA LEU A 81 0.73 4.24 -19.81
C LEU A 81 -0.39 4.29 -20.84
N ASP A 82 -0.06 4.12 -22.10
CA ASP A 82 -0.97 3.99 -23.24
C ASP A 82 -1.99 2.85 -23.11
N ARG A 83 -1.68 1.82 -22.33
CA ARG A 83 -2.60 0.71 -22.00
C ARG A 83 -3.77 1.12 -21.11
N LEU A 84 -3.74 2.33 -20.58
CA LEU A 84 -4.76 2.86 -19.68
C LEU A 84 -5.70 3.85 -20.36
N ASP A 85 -5.46 4.22 -21.64
CA ASP A 85 -6.16 5.29 -22.32
C ASP A 85 -7.68 5.01 -22.49
N ASP A 86 -8.06 3.74 -22.63
CA ASP A 86 -9.47 3.32 -22.79
C ASP A 86 -10.17 3.00 -21.44
N LEU A 87 -9.49 3.28 -20.32
CA LEU A 87 -10.04 2.97 -19.00
C LEU A 87 -10.77 4.16 -18.39
N ASP A 88 -12.01 3.92 -17.99
CA ASP A 88 -12.82 4.86 -17.24
C ASP A 88 -13.19 4.36 -15.84
N GLY A 89 -13.45 5.32 -14.96
CA GLY A 89 -13.95 5.02 -13.62
C GLY A 89 -12.92 4.46 -12.63
N ALA A 90 -13.40 3.77 -11.61
CA ALA A 90 -12.58 3.20 -10.55
C ALA A 90 -11.90 1.91 -11.02
N VAL A 91 -10.64 1.74 -10.66
CA VAL A 91 -9.84 0.55 -10.95
C VAL A 91 -9.11 0.05 -9.72
N VAL A 92 -8.77 -1.23 -9.69
CA VAL A 92 -7.87 -1.79 -8.70
C VAL A 92 -6.47 -1.88 -9.32
N PHE A 93 -5.50 -1.16 -8.77
CA PHE A 93 -4.10 -1.31 -9.15
C PHE A 93 -3.45 -2.39 -8.30
N VAL A 94 -2.71 -3.31 -8.92
CA VAL A 94 -1.94 -4.34 -8.20
C VAL A 94 -0.48 -4.27 -8.61
N ALA A 95 0.42 -4.35 -7.61
CA ALA A 95 1.85 -4.28 -7.86
C ALA A 95 2.63 -5.27 -6.97
N ASN A 96 3.82 -5.65 -7.42
CA ASN A 96 4.81 -6.30 -6.56
C ASN A 96 5.33 -5.32 -5.49
N HIS A 97 5.84 -5.84 -4.36
CA HIS A 97 6.22 -5.01 -3.20
C HIS A 97 7.60 -5.34 -2.66
N HIS A 98 8.57 -4.49 -2.95
CA HIS A 98 9.97 -4.68 -2.56
C HIS A 98 10.48 -3.64 -1.56
N SER A 99 9.90 -2.44 -1.55
CA SER A 99 10.47 -1.28 -0.88
C SER A 99 9.40 -0.39 -0.24
N HIS A 100 9.78 0.40 0.75
CA HIS A 100 8.96 1.53 1.20
C HIS A 100 8.82 2.62 0.14
N ALA A 101 9.72 2.67 -0.84
CA ALA A 101 9.65 3.61 -1.95
C ALA A 101 8.56 3.26 -2.98
N ASP A 102 8.01 2.03 -2.96
CA ASP A 102 7.03 1.58 -3.96
C ASP A 102 5.76 2.45 -3.94
N THR A 103 5.22 2.71 -2.76
CA THR A 103 3.98 3.49 -2.63
C THR A 103 4.13 4.94 -3.12
N PRO A 104 5.10 5.75 -2.63
CA PRO A 104 5.28 7.10 -3.15
C PRO A 104 5.66 7.12 -4.65
N LEU A 105 6.39 6.11 -5.13
CA LEU A 105 6.69 5.97 -6.56
C LEU A 105 5.43 5.76 -7.39
N LEU A 106 4.53 4.87 -6.96
CA LEU A 106 3.25 4.63 -7.65
C LEU A 106 2.30 5.81 -7.56
N LEU A 107 2.18 6.47 -6.40
CA LEU A 107 1.38 7.69 -6.25
C LEU A 107 1.81 8.80 -7.20
N THR A 108 3.10 8.86 -7.55
CA THR A 108 3.64 9.85 -8.50
C THR A 108 3.73 9.36 -9.94
N SER A 109 3.47 8.07 -10.19
CA SER A 109 3.55 7.44 -11.52
C SER A 109 2.19 7.15 -12.14
N ILE A 110 1.18 6.82 -11.32
CA ILE A 110 -0.19 6.61 -11.78
C ILE A 110 -0.73 7.94 -12.33
N PRO A 111 -1.28 7.97 -13.55
CA PRO A 111 -1.76 9.19 -14.17
C PRO A 111 -3.08 9.69 -13.58
N ASP A 112 -3.49 10.90 -13.93
CA ASP A 112 -4.85 11.36 -13.75
C ASP A 112 -5.79 10.61 -14.74
N PRO A 113 -7.06 10.39 -14.36
CA PRO A 113 -7.77 10.95 -13.19
C PRO A 113 -7.56 10.18 -11.89
N TRP A 114 -6.90 9.01 -11.91
CA TRP A 114 -6.82 8.11 -10.74
C TRP A 114 -5.96 8.65 -9.62
N ARG A 115 -4.83 9.33 -9.91
CA ARG A 115 -3.85 9.77 -8.89
C ARG A 115 -4.49 10.46 -7.69
N HIS A 116 -5.39 11.41 -7.93
CA HIS A 116 -6.03 12.19 -6.88
C HIS A 116 -7.29 11.53 -6.27
N ARG A 117 -7.69 10.37 -6.82
CA ARG A 117 -8.72 9.49 -6.30
C ARG A 117 -8.17 8.10 -5.98
N LEU A 118 -6.89 8.00 -5.64
CA LEU A 118 -6.23 6.76 -5.29
C LEU A 118 -6.14 6.60 -3.77
N LEU A 119 -6.52 5.41 -3.30
CA LEU A 119 -6.33 4.96 -1.93
C LEU A 119 -5.36 3.79 -1.92
N VAL A 120 -4.60 3.66 -0.84
CA VAL A 120 -3.60 2.60 -0.69
C VAL A 120 -4.05 1.64 0.40
N GLY A 121 -4.24 0.39 0.05
CA GLY A 121 -4.50 -0.65 1.03
C GLY A 121 -3.28 -0.89 1.91
N ALA A 122 -3.35 -0.42 3.15
CA ALA A 122 -2.23 -0.48 4.08
C ALA A 122 -2.51 -1.42 5.24
N ALA A 123 -1.48 -2.11 5.69
CA ALA A 123 -1.59 -3.06 6.79
C ALA A 123 -2.01 -2.38 8.09
N ALA A 124 -3.16 -2.77 8.60
CA ALA A 124 -3.78 -2.18 9.78
C ALA A 124 -2.88 -2.27 11.02
N ASP A 125 -2.20 -3.38 11.20
CA ASP A 125 -1.27 -3.63 12.32
C ASP A 125 0.01 -2.80 12.28
N TYR A 126 0.43 -2.36 11.09
CA TYR A 126 1.68 -1.62 10.89
C TYR A 126 1.47 -0.10 10.90
N PHE A 127 0.52 0.40 10.13
CA PHE A 127 0.32 1.84 9.95
C PHE A 127 -0.64 2.44 10.99
N PHE A 128 -1.62 1.68 11.45
CA PHE A 128 -2.70 2.16 12.30
C PHE A 128 -2.58 1.69 13.76
N GLY A 129 -1.38 1.26 14.17
CA GLY A 129 -1.08 0.88 15.55
C GLY A 129 -1.09 2.06 16.54
N ASN A 130 -0.98 3.30 16.06
CA ASN A 130 -1.17 4.52 16.83
C ASN A 130 -1.83 5.61 15.98
N ARG A 131 -2.39 6.63 16.65
CA ARG A 131 -3.16 7.70 15.99
C ARG A 131 -2.34 8.55 15.04
N VAL A 132 -1.11 8.88 15.40
CA VAL A 132 -0.27 9.79 14.61
C VAL A 132 0.20 9.11 13.34
N SER A 133 0.72 7.88 13.43
CA SER A 133 1.12 7.13 12.23
C SER A 133 -0.06 6.86 11.30
N GLY A 134 -1.24 6.53 11.86
CA GLY A 134 -2.46 6.35 11.09
C GLY A 134 -2.90 7.64 10.37
N ALA A 135 -2.88 8.77 11.08
CA ALA A 135 -3.24 10.05 10.49
C ALA A 135 -2.27 10.48 9.37
N VAL A 136 -0.96 10.33 9.61
CA VAL A 136 0.06 10.63 8.60
C VAL A 136 -0.10 9.72 7.38
N ALA A 137 -0.30 8.41 7.58
CA ALA A 137 -0.50 7.48 6.48
C ALA A 137 -1.79 7.78 5.70
N ALA A 138 -2.91 8.03 6.39
CA ALA A 138 -4.17 8.39 5.76
C ALA A 138 -4.08 9.70 4.96
N LEU A 139 -3.41 10.72 5.51
CA LEU A 139 -3.25 12.00 4.84
C LEU A 139 -2.25 11.92 3.66
N ALA A 140 -1.04 11.44 3.91
CA ALA A 140 0.05 11.55 2.95
C ALA A 140 -0.09 10.59 1.77
N ILE A 141 -0.51 9.36 2.01
CA ILE A 141 -0.61 8.32 0.96
C ILE A 141 -2.02 7.80 0.72
N GLY A 142 -3.05 8.38 1.37
CA GLY A 142 -4.41 7.87 1.24
C GLY A 142 -4.58 6.46 1.79
N ALA A 143 -3.84 6.11 2.85
CA ALA A 143 -3.88 4.77 3.41
C ALA A 143 -5.26 4.44 4.00
N VAL A 144 -5.77 3.26 3.66
CA VAL A 144 -6.96 2.65 4.29
C VAL A 144 -6.55 1.35 4.98
N PRO A 145 -7.06 1.09 6.20
CA PRO A 145 -6.65 -0.08 6.97
C PRO A 145 -7.17 -1.37 6.36
N ILE A 146 -6.28 -2.31 6.03
CA ILE A 146 -6.62 -3.64 5.55
C ILE A 146 -5.98 -4.68 6.46
N GLU A 147 -6.75 -5.69 6.87
CA GLU A 147 -6.24 -6.84 7.60
C GLU A 147 -5.50 -7.81 6.68
N ARG A 148 -4.25 -8.15 7.03
CA ARG A 148 -3.40 -9.04 6.20
C ARG A 148 -3.77 -10.51 6.29
N ASN A 149 -4.23 -10.97 7.44
CA ASN A 149 -4.36 -12.40 7.74
C ASN A 149 -5.77 -12.95 7.50
N ARG A 150 -6.78 -12.10 7.60
CA ARG A 150 -8.15 -12.38 7.19
C ARG A 150 -8.69 -11.11 6.56
N VAL A 151 -9.08 -11.17 5.30
CA VAL A 151 -9.92 -10.12 4.73
C VAL A 151 -11.28 -10.27 5.42
N GLY A 152 -11.44 -9.58 6.55
CA GLY A 152 -12.71 -9.55 7.27
C GLY A 152 -13.79 -8.99 6.35
N ARG A 153 -15.02 -9.45 6.48
CA ARG A 153 -16.17 -8.91 5.71
C ARG A 153 -16.19 -7.39 5.76
N ARG A 154 -15.91 -6.81 6.91
CA ARG A 154 -15.90 -5.36 7.13
C ARG A 154 -14.86 -4.62 6.28
N SER A 155 -13.62 -5.10 6.21
CA SER A 155 -12.58 -4.49 5.36
C SER A 155 -12.92 -4.63 3.87
N ALA A 156 -13.54 -5.74 3.47
CA ALA A 156 -13.99 -5.96 2.11
C ALA A 156 -15.18 -5.06 1.76
N ASP A 157 -16.14 -4.91 2.66
CA ASP A 157 -17.32 -4.06 2.45
C ASP A 157 -16.94 -2.58 2.43
N MET A 158 -16.00 -2.15 3.29
CA MET A 158 -15.43 -0.80 3.25
C MET A 158 -14.72 -0.53 1.90
N ALA A 159 -13.86 -1.44 1.48
CA ALA A 159 -13.15 -1.29 0.20
C ALA A 159 -14.12 -1.27 -0.99
N ARG A 160 -15.19 -2.08 -0.94
CA ARG A 160 -16.26 -2.07 -1.93
C ARG A 160 -16.95 -0.72 -1.99
N GLY A 161 -17.42 -0.19 -0.85
CA GLY A 161 -18.07 1.13 -0.81
C GLY A 161 -17.17 2.23 -1.37
N LEU A 162 -15.86 2.19 -1.10
CA LEU A 162 -14.91 3.15 -1.67
C LEU A 162 -14.81 3.06 -3.19
N VAL A 163 -14.81 1.86 -3.75
CA VAL A 163 -14.79 1.66 -5.21
C VAL A 163 -16.10 2.12 -5.83
N GLU A 164 -17.24 1.83 -5.20
CA GLU A 164 -18.56 2.30 -5.63
C GLU A 164 -18.67 3.83 -5.59
N ASP A 165 -17.98 4.50 -4.65
CA ASP A 165 -17.83 5.96 -4.57
C ASP A 165 -16.83 6.53 -5.60
N GLY A 166 -16.29 5.72 -6.50
CA GLY A 166 -15.38 6.12 -7.57
C GLY A 166 -13.92 6.29 -7.12
N TRP A 167 -13.51 5.67 -5.99
CA TRP A 167 -12.10 5.62 -5.58
C TRP A 167 -11.42 4.41 -6.18
N SER A 168 -10.25 4.61 -6.75
CA SER A 168 -9.35 3.52 -7.12
C SER A 168 -8.53 3.07 -5.93
N ILE A 169 -8.15 1.78 -5.91
CA ILE A 169 -7.41 1.21 -4.80
C ILE A 169 -6.13 0.56 -5.30
N LEU A 170 -5.00 0.95 -4.71
CA LEU A 170 -3.70 0.30 -4.89
C LEU A 170 -3.51 -0.78 -3.83
N LEU A 171 -3.25 -1.98 -4.27
CA LEU A 171 -3.02 -3.15 -3.42
C LEU A 171 -1.69 -3.83 -3.77
N TYR A 172 -1.04 -4.37 -2.73
CA TYR A 172 0.10 -5.27 -2.86
C TYR A 172 -0.33 -6.69 -2.48
N PRO A 173 -0.72 -7.53 -3.44
CA PRO A 173 -1.32 -8.84 -3.15
C PRO A 173 -0.38 -9.80 -2.43
N GLU A 174 0.92 -9.55 -2.46
CA GLU A 174 1.93 -10.28 -1.68
C GLU A 174 1.69 -10.22 -0.16
N GLY A 175 0.94 -9.21 0.32
CA GLY A 175 0.65 -9.00 1.74
C GLY A 175 1.83 -8.52 2.57
N GLY A 176 2.96 -8.23 1.96
CA GLY A 176 4.14 -7.69 2.62
C GLY A 176 5.31 -7.49 1.67
N ARG A 177 6.27 -6.67 2.09
CA ARG A 177 7.48 -6.42 1.28
C ARG A 177 8.34 -7.67 1.19
N SER A 178 8.91 -7.89 0.00
CA SER A 178 9.90 -8.94 -0.24
C SER A 178 11.01 -8.91 0.82
N PRO A 179 11.34 -10.06 1.42
CA PRO A 179 12.41 -10.13 2.40
C PRO A 179 13.79 -10.32 1.78
N ASP A 180 13.88 -10.83 0.58
CA ASP A 180 15.10 -11.30 -0.08
C ASP A 180 15.30 -10.74 -1.51
N GLY A 181 14.31 -10.02 -2.03
CA GLY A 181 14.34 -9.41 -3.35
C GLY A 181 13.48 -10.14 -4.39
N TRP A 182 12.97 -11.34 -4.07
CA TRP A 182 11.98 -12.05 -4.90
C TRP A 182 10.56 -11.74 -4.43
N GLY A 183 9.60 -11.72 -5.35
CA GLY A 183 8.19 -11.57 -5.04
C GLY A 183 7.65 -12.71 -4.17
N GLN A 184 6.46 -12.55 -3.66
CA GLN A 184 5.72 -13.60 -2.95
C GLN A 184 4.46 -13.94 -3.76
N GLU A 185 3.86 -15.10 -3.47
CA GLU A 185 2.60 -15.48 -4.09
C GLU A 185 1.50 -14.44 -3.81
N PHE A 186 0.69 -14.17 -4.82
CA PHE A 186 -0.43 -13.25 -4.70
C PHE A 186 -1.58 -13.88 -3.94
N ARG A 187 -2.05 -13.16 -2.93
CA ARG A 187 -3.25 -13.51 -2.17
C ARG A 187 -4.50 -13.06 -2.92
N GLY A 188 -5.60 -13.76 -2.72
CA GLY A 188 -6.86 -13.51 -3.42
C GLY A 188 -7.59 -12.20 -3.08
N GLY A 189 -7.09 -11.36 -2.15
CA GLY A 189 -7.82 -10.18 -1.66
C GLY A 189 -8.11 -9.13 -2.74
N ALA A 190 -7.11 -8.82 -3.59
CA ALA A 190 -7.29 -7.88 -4.69
C ALA A 190 -8.25 -8.42 -5.76
N ALA A 191 -8.10 -9.70 -6.11
CA ALA A 191 -8.97 -10.39 -7.05
C ALA A 191 -10.42 -10.46 -6.53
N PHE A 192 -10.61 -10.79 -5.25
CA PHE A 192 -11.92 -10.79 -4.61
C PHE A 192 -12.61 -9.43 -4.68
N LEU A 193 -11.88 -8.36 -4.37
CA LEU A 193 -12.41 -6.99 -4.44
C LEU A 193 -12.84 -6.64 -5.86
N ALA A 194 -11.99 -6.91 -6.86
CA ALA A 194 -12.27 -6.60 -8.25
C ALA A 194 -13.48 -7.37 -8.80
N ILE A 195 -13.60 -8.67 -8.47
CA ILE A 195 -14.77 -9.49 -8.84
C ILE A 195 -16.05 -8.91 -8.21
N ARG A 196 -16.00 -8.57 -6.92
CA ARG A 196 -17.17 -8.10 -6.19
C ARG A 196 -17.64 -6.72 -6.66
N CYS A 197 -16.72 -5.84 -7.02
CA CYS A 197 -17.04 -4.50 -7.52
C CYS A 197 -17.22 -4.44 -9.05
N LYS A 198 -16.93 -5.53 -9.76
CA LYS A 198 -16.96 -5.61 -11.24
C LYS A 198 -16.10 -4.53 -11.89
N VAL A 199 -14.92 -4.25 -11.32
CA VAL A 199 -13.95 -3.27 -11.83
C VAL A 199 -12.72 -3.96 -12.40
N PRO A 200 -12.06 -3.35 -13.41
CA PRO A 200 -10.82 -3.87 -13.95
C PRO A 200 -9.68 -3.79 -12.94
N VAL A 201 -8.71 -4.68 -13.11
CA VAL A 201 -7.45 -4.68 -12.36
C VAL A 201 -6.31 -4.33 -13.31
N VAL A 202 -5.57 -3.29 -12.97
CA VAL A 202 -4.35 -2.90 -13.70
C VAL A 202 -3.14 -3.51 -13.00
N PRO A 203 -2.46 -4.49 -13.63
CA PRO A 203 -1.22 -5.03 -13.10
C PRO A 203 -0.06 -4.05 -13.34
N ILE A 204 0.80 -3.87 -12.34
CA ILE A 204 1.97 -3.00 -12.41
C ILE A 204 3.19 -3.79 -11.93
N HIS A 205 4.28 -3.70 -12.65
CA HIS A 205 5.57 -4.22 -12.19
C HIS A 205 6.52 -3.09 -11.82
N LEU A 206 7.11 -3.20 -10.62
CA LEU A 206 8.12 -2.29 -10.09
C LEU A 206 9.48 -2.96 -10.11
N GLN A 207 10.44 -2.35 -10.79
CA GLN A 207 11.83 -2.78 -10.83
C GLN A 207 12.76 -1.73 -10.23
N GLY A 208 13.77 -2.18 -9.49
CA GLY A 208 14.84 -1.31 -8.96
C GLY A 208 14.57 -0.69 -7.59
N THR A 209 13.34 -0.65 -7.12
CA THR A 209 12.95 -0.03 -5.83
C THR A 209 13.58 -0.70 -4.62
N GLY A 210 13.82 -2.01 -4.68
CA GLY A 210 14.51 -2.76 -3.63
C GLY A 210 15.96 -2.28 -3.39
N ARG A 211 16.56 -1.54 -4.33
CA ARG A 211 17.87 -0.90 -4.14
C ARG A 211 17.77 0.42 -3.38
N ILE A 212 16.63 1.13 -3.49
CA ILE A 212 16.41 2.42 -2.83
C ILE A 212 16.27 2.24 -1.33
N LEU A 213 15.28 1.47 -0.88
CA LEU A 213 14.98 1.31 0.55
C LEU A 213 14.50 -0.10 0.87
N ARG A 214 15.45 -1.05 0.94
CA ARG A 214 15.17 -2.44 1.29
C ARG A 214 14.64 -2.58 2.72
N LYS A 215 13.86 -3.63 2.97
CA LYS A 215 13.41 -4.00 4.32
C LYS A 215 14.60 -4.08 5.29
N GLY A 216 14.51 -3.30 6.39
CA GLY A 216 15.56 -3.22 7.42
C GLY A 216 16.62 -2.13 7.20
N ARG A 217 16.53 -1.32 6.15
CA ARG A 217 17.35 -0.11 5.98
C ARG A 217 16.51 1.14 6.26
N THR A 218 17.17 2.17 6.79
CA THR A 218 16.56 3.46 7.14
C THR A 218 16.94 4.59 6.17
N LEU A 219 18.10 4.50 5.55
CA LEU A 219 18.59 5.52 4.61
C LEU A 219 18.32 5.09 3.16
N PRO A 220 17.64 5.91 2.36
CA PRO A 220 17.43 5.65 0.95
C PRO A 220 18.74 5.80 0.16
N ARG A 221 18.91 4.98 -0.88
CA ARG A 221 19.99 5.09 -1.86
C ARG A 221 19.37 5.36 -3.22
N PRO A 222 19.77 6.42 -3.92
CA PRO A 222 19.26 6.68 -5.27
C PRO A 222 19.51 5.48 -6.20
N SER A 223 18.48 5.12 -6.97
CA SER A 223 18.56 4.04 -7.96
C SER A 223 17.55 4.29 -9.07
N ARG A 224 17.92 4.02 -10.31
CA ARG A 224 16.96 4.03 -11.41
C ARG A 224 15.90 2.96 -11.20
N THR A 225 14.65 3.30 -11.49
CA THR A 225 13.51 2.41 -11.38
C THR A 225 12.72 2.35 -12.69
N THR A 226 12.06 1.24 -12.91
CA THR A 226 11.09 1.10 -14.01
C THR A 226 9.73 0.77 -13.39
N VAL A 227 8.70 1.48 -13.84
CA VAL A 227 7.30 1.25 -13.54
C VAL A 227 6.61 0.84 -14.83
N THR A 228 6.24 -0.42 -14.94
CA THR A 228 5.58 -0.94 -16.16
C THR A 228 4.12 -1.23 -15.86
N PHE A 229 3.22 -0.52 -16.52
CA PHE A 229 1.77 -0.74 -16.48
C PHE A 229 1.41 -1.82 -17.49
N GLY A 230 0.52 -2.74 -17.09
CA GLY A 230 0.01 -3.79 -17.96
C GLY A 230 -1.40 -3.50 -18.46
N ASP A 231 -1.85 -4.34 -19.39
CA ASP A 231 -3.21 -4.29 -19.87
C ASP A 231 -4.19 -4.58 -18.74
N PRO A 232 -5.33 -3.86 -18.68
CA PRO A 232 -6.34 -4.10 -17.69
C PRO A 232 -6.91 -5.51 -17.79
N LEU A 233 -7.08 -6.17 -16.65
CA LEU A 233 -7.66 -7.50 -16.57
C LEU A 233 -9.02 -7.45 -15.87
N VAL A 234 -10.00 -8.12 -16.46
CA VAL A 234 -11.31 -8.34 -15.87
C VAL A 234 -11.44 -9.82 -15.50
N ALA A 235 -12.11 -10.11 -14.42
CA ALA A 235 -12.42 -11.49 -14.06
C ALA A 235 -13.36 -12.10 -15.10
N ALA A 236 -13.09 -13.34 -15.49
CA ALA A 236 -13.99 -14.08 -16.37
C ALA A 236 -15.28 -14.46 -15.63
N GLU A 237 -16.34 -14.73 -16.37
CA GLU A 237 -17.60 -15.18 -15.80
C GLU A 237 -17.39 -16.50 -15.02
N GLY A 238 -17.83 -16.51 -13.75
CA GLY A 238 -17.63 -17.66 -12.87
C GLY A 238 -16.21 -17.86 -12.33
N GLU A 239 -15.27 -16.98 -12.69
CA GLU A 239 -13.88 -17.08 -12.19
C GLU A 239 -13.83 -16.76 -10.68
N ASN A 240 -13.23 -17.67 -9.91
CA ASN A 240 -13.03 -17.44 -8.49
C ASN A 240 -11.79 -16.56 -8.20
N ALA A 241 -11.78 -15.96 -7.01
CA ALA A 241 -10.72 -15.02 -6.61
C ALA A 241 -9.30 -15.65 -6.61
N ARG A 242 -9.17 -16.96 -6.40
CA ARG A 242 -7.87 -17.66 -6.42
C ARG A 242 -7.34 -17.79 -7.84
N ALA A 243 -8.18 -18.22 -8.77
CA ALA A 243 -7.82 -18.31 -10.18
C ALA A 243 -7.46 -16.94 -10.76
N PHE A 244 -8.26 -15.93 -10.47
CA PHE A 244 -7.97 -14.57 -10.91
C PHE A 244 -6.67 -14.01 -10.29
N ALA A 245 -6.38 -14.31 -9.01
CA ALA A 245 -5.10 -13.90 -8.39
C ALA A 245 -3.89 -14.55 -9.07
N ILE A 246 -3.99 -15.79 -9.52
CA ILE A 246 -2.93 -16.47 -10.28
C ILE A 246 -2.71 -15.77 -11.63
N ARG A 247 -3.79 -15.41 -12.34
CA ARG A 247 -3.70 -14.64 -13.59
C ARG A 247 -3.05 -13.26 -13.37
N LEU A 248 -3.44 -12.56 -12.31
CA LEU A 248 -2.84 -11.26 -11.95
C LEU A 248 -1.34 -11.41 -11.65
N GLN A 249 -0.95 -12.45 -10.93
CA GLN A 249 0.45 -12.73 -10.66
C GLN A 249 1.23 -13.03 -11.95
N ALA A 250 0.68 -13.82 -12.84
CA ALA A 250 1.29 -14.12 -14.14
C ALA A 250 1.43 -12.85 -15.00
N ALA A 251 0.43 -11.96 -14.99
CA ALA A 251 0.50 -10.69 -15.69
C ALA A 251 1.62 -9.79 -15.14
N VAL A 252 1.74 -9.65 -13.81
CA VAL A 252 2.85 -8.88 -13.21
C VAL A 252 4.20 -9.52 -13.48
N ALA A 253 4.28 -10.85 -13.54
CA ALA A 253 5.51 -11.58 -13.91
C ALA A 253 5.91 -11.29 -15.37
N ALA A 254 4.97 -11.31 -16.30
CA ALA A 254 5.21 -10.98 -17.69
C ALA A 254 5.71 -9.54 -17.88
N LEU A 255 5.19 -8.57 -17.09
CA LEU A 255 5.69 -7.20 -17.07
C LEU A 255 7.12 -7.12 -16.52
N GLY A 256 7.47 -7.95 -15.55
CA GLY A 256 8.84 -8.08 -15.05
C GLY A 256 9.80 -8.61 -16.11
N ASP A 257 9.35 -9.56 -16.90
CA ASP A 257 10.08 -10.09 -18.04
C ASP A 257 10.23 -9.03 -19.15
N GLU A 258 9.16 -8.31 -19.48
CA GLU A 258 9.18 -7.17 -20.41
C GLU A 258 10.18 -6.08 -19.98
N ALA A 259 10.27 -5.81 -18.68
CA ALA A 259 11.20 -4.82 -18.16
C ALA A 259 12.67 -5.23 -18.26
N THR A 260 12.98 -6.53 -18.36
CA THR A 260 14.34 -7.08 -18.42
C THR A 260 14.75 -7.56 -19.81
N SER A 261 13.80 -7.81 -20.70
CA SER A 261 14.02 -8.18 -22.10
C SER A 261 13.41 -7.11 -23.04
N ASP A 262 12.43 -7.51 -23.82
CA ASP A 262 11.59 -6.62 -24.63
C ASP A 262 10.14 -7.12 -24.63
N TRP A 263 9.24 -6.26 -25.13
CA TRP A 263 7.82 -6.55 -25.18
C TRP A 263 7.49 -7.83 -25.96
N TRP A 264 8.15 -8.02 -27.11
CA TRP A 264 7.87 -9.16 -27.99
C TRP A 264 8.27 -10.49 -27.37
N GLN A 265 9.48 -10.57 -26.85
CA GLN A 265 9.99 -11.77 -26.18
C GLN A 265 9.17 -12.10 -24.93
N ALA A 266 8.82 -11.10 -24.13
CA ALA A 266 7.99 -11.29 -22.95
C ALA A 266 6.59 -11.84 -23.31
N ARG A 267 5.97 -11.32 -24.40
CA ARG A 267 4.68 -11.83 -24.88
C ARG A 267 4.75 -13.24 -25.42
N GLN A 268 5.80 -13.58 -26.15
CA GLN A 268 6.03 -14.96 -26.60
C GLN A 268 6.17 -15.94 -25.42
N ARG A 269 6.96 -15.58 -24.41
CA ARG A 269 7.11 -16.41 -23.20
C ARG A 269 5.82 -16.50 -22.39
N ALA A 270 5.08 -15.41 -22.27
CA ALA A 270 3.79 -15.40 -21.60
C ALA A 270 2.79 -16.33 -22.28
N HIS A 271 2.71 -16.29 -23.61
CA HIS A 271 1.86 -17.17 -24.41
C HIS A 271 2.28 -18.65 -24.28
N ALA A 272 3.58 -18.92 -24.27
CA ALA A 272 4.12 -20.26 -24.12
C ALA A 272 4.08 -20.77 -22.65
N GLY A 273 3.65 -19.93 -21.67
CA GLY A 273 3.65 -20.29 -20.25
C GLY A 273 5.06 -20.42 -19.63
N THR A 274 6.08 -19.82 -20.26
CA THR A 274 7.49 -19.90 -19.84
C THR A 274 8.04 -18.60 -19.26
N SER A 275 7.20 -17.62 -18.94
CA SER A 275 7.62 -16.39 -18.29
C SER A 275 8.30 -16.69 -16.94
N PRO A 276 9.41 -15.99 -16.62
CA PRO A 276 10.05 -16.13 -15.32
C PRO A 276 9.08 -15.75 -14.19
N GLY A 277 8.95 -16.60 -13.17
CA GLY A 277 8.07 -16.35 -12.04
C GLY A 277 8.58 -15.21 -11.16
N LEU A 278 7.67 -14.45 -10.53
CA LEU A 278 8.02 -13.41 -9.56
C LEU A 278 8.73 -13.98 -8.33
N THR A 279 8.41 -15.23 -7.97
CA THR A 279 8.92 -15.91 -6.77
C THR A 279 10.37 -16.37 -6.89
N GLY A 280 11.00 -16.19 -8.04
CA GLY A 280 12.36 -16.63 -8.34
C GLY A 280 12.43 -18.10 -8.76
N PRO A 281 13.64 -18.61 -9.03
CA PRO A 281 13.81 -19.98 -9.49
C PRO A 281 13.46 -20.98 -8.40
N ASP A 282 12.90 -22.13 -8.79
CA ASP A 282 12.54 -23.23 -7.87
C ASP A 282 13.76 -23.83 -7.18
N VAL A 283 14.91 -23.76 -7.83
CA VAL A 283 16.18 -24.18 -7.27
C VAL A 283 16.55 -23.29 -6.09
N GLY A 284 16.49 -23.85 -4.89
CA GLY A 284 16.76 -23.13 -3.64
C GLY A 284 15.51 -22.59 -2.93
N ALA A 285 14.31 -22.87 -3.43
CA ALA A 285 13.05 -22.50 -2.77
C ALA A 285 12.99 -22.97 -1.30
N TRP A 286 13.53 -24.15 -0.98
CA TRP A 286 13.64 -24.66 0.38
C TRP A 286 14.55 -23.80 1.28
N ARG A 287 15.68 -23.27 0.75
CA ARG A 287 16.57 -22.35 1.50
C ARG A 287 15.86 -21.04 1.81
N ARG A 288 15.09 -20.56 0.86
CA ARG A 288 14.26 -19.37 1.01
C ARG A 288 13.19 -19.57 2.07
N ALA A 289 12.41 -20.65 1.98
CA ALA A 289 11.39 -20.99 2.97
C ALA A 289 11.98 -21.15 4.37
N TRP A 290 13.15 -21.77 4.49
CA TRP A 290 13.88 -21.92 5.75
C TRP A 290 14.35 -20.56 6.30
N ALA A 291 14.95 -19.70 5.47
CA ALA A 291 15.42 -18.38 5.87
C ALA A 291 14.27 -17.48 6.32
N LEU A 292 13.12 -17.55 5.67
CA LEU A 292 11.91 -16.81 6.04
C LEU A 292 11.32 -17.33 7.37
N GLY A 293 11.23 -18.65 7.53
CA GLY A 293 10.75 -19.28 8.76
C GLY A 293 11.66 -19.03 9.95
N HIS A 294 12.97 -18.91 9.75
CA HIS A 294 13.93 -18.62 10.82
C HIS A 294 13.83 -17.17 11.32
N ARG A 295 13.54 -16.21 10.43
CA ARG A 295 13.31 -14.80 10.80
C ARG A 295 12.06 -14.64 11.67
N ASP A 296 10.99 -15.37 11.37
CA ASP A 296 9.75 -15.34 12.17
C ASP A 296 9.98 -15.88 13.58
N ARG A 297 10.79 -16.93 13.74
CA ARG A 297 11.17 -17.48 15.06
C ARG A 297 12.00 -16.48 15.88
N ARG A 298 12.90 -15.70 15.27
CA ARG A 298 13.68 -14.68 15.96
C ARG A 298 12.82 -13.51 16.45
N SER A 299 11.80 -13.09 15.69
CA SER A 299 10.88 -12.04 16.12
C SER A 299 10.00 -12.49 17.28
N ARG A 300 9.58 -13.76 17.31
CA ARG A 300 8.84 -14.36 18.42
C ARG A 300 9.69 -14.53 19.67
N ARG A 301 11.00 -14.88 19.54
CA ARG A 301 11.90 -14.99 20.69
C ARG A 301 12.17 -13.67 21.39
N LYS A 302 12.23 -12.54 20.70
CA LYS A 302 12.37 -11.20 21.30
C LYS A 302 11.15 -10.76 22.12
N ARG A 303 9.99 -11.41 22.00
CA ARG A 303 8.78 -11.14 22.78
C ARG A 303 8.65 -11.97 24.06
N ARG A 304 9.48 -12.98 24.28
CA ARG A 304 9.55 -13.69 25.55
C ARG A 304 10.51 -12.93 26.48
N ARG A 305 9.99 -11.96 27.22
CA ARG A 305 10.62 -11.50 28.45
C ARG A 305 10.51 -12.65 29.46
N TRP A 306 11.61 -13.13 29.97
CA TRP A 306 11.63 -13.98 31.15
C TRP A 306 11.09 -13.16 32.31
N PRO A 307 10.26 -13.72 33.20
CA PRO A 307 9.95 -13.06 34.44
C PRO A 307 11.28 -12.87 35.21
N GLU A 308 11.54 -11.65 35.59
CA GLU A 308 12.60 -11.38 36.58
C GLU A 308 12.15 -12.00 37.91
N LEU A 309 12.99 -12.90 38.46
CA LEU A 309 12.83 -13.46 39.81
C LEU A 309 13.24 -12.41 40.82
#